data_441b0df3634541358ae04dfe0e0e1a25
#
_entry.id   441b0df3634541358ae04dfe0e0e1a25
#
_cell.length_a   1.000
_cell.length_b   1.000
_cell.length_c   1.000
_cell.angle_alpha   90.00
_cell.angle_beta   90.00
_cell.angle_gamma   90.00
#
_symmetry.space_group_name_H-M   'P 1'
#
loop_
_entity.id
_entity.type
_entity.pdbx_description
1 polymer ?
#
loop_
_entity_poly.entity_id
_entity_poly.type
_entity_poly.pdbx_seq_one_letter_code
_entity_poly.pdbx_strand_id
1 'polypeptide(L)'
;MTSVDRWQLPDGVEEILPRRARTVERLRRRLLDLYDSWGYRLVIPPLVEFTESLLVGLGEDLDLLTFKLTDQLSGRTLGVRADITPQVARIDAHSLAEDGITRLCYAGSTL
;
A
#
# COMPACT_ATOMS: atom_id res chain seq x y z
N MET A 1 20.77 -28.41 -14.58
CA MET A 1 19.69 -27.45 -14.30
C MET A 1 19.22 -27.68 -12.87
N THR A 2 19.37 -26.67 -12.01
CA THR A 2 18.90 -26.76 -10.64
C THR A 2 17.38 -26.57 -10.62
N SER A 3 16.67 -27.46 -9.92
CA SER A 3 15.24 -27.29 -9.72
C SER A 3 15.00 -26.13 -8.75
N VAL A 4 14.01 -25.31 -9.05
CA VAL A 4 13.60 -24.24 -8.15
C VAL A 4 12.86 -24.89 -6.97
N ASP A 5 13.25 -24.53 -5.73
CA ASP A 5 12.53 -24.96 -4.55
C ASP A 5 11.13 -24.32 -4.58
N ARG A 6 10.09 -25.16 -4.53
CA ARG A 6 8.70 -24.66 -4.61
C ARG A 6 8.31 -23.78 -3.42
N TRP A 7 9.08 -23.82 -2.35
CA TRP A 7 8.83 -23.03 -1.15
C TRP A 7 9.65 -21.75 -1.11
N GLN A 8 10.48 -21.50 -2.14
CA GLN A 8 11.31 -20.32 -2.23
C GLN A 8 10.45 -19.09 -2.60
N LEU A 9 10.66 -18.00 -1.88
CA LEU A 9 10.04 -16.73 -2.20
C LEU A 9 10.83 -15.99 -3.28
N PRO A 10 10.18 -15.11 -4.05
CA PRO A 10 10.89 -14.23 -4.99
C PRO A 10 11.89 -13.34 -4.24
N ASP A 11 12.93 -12.90 -4.97
CA ASP A 11 13.91 -11.98 -4.41
C ASP A 11 13.23 -10.68 -3.94
N GLY A 12 13.58 -10.24 -2.75
CA GLY A 12 13.02 -9.04 -2.14
C GLY A 12 11.64 -9.23 -1.51
N VAL A 13 11.06 -10.42 -1.58
CA VAL A 13 9.80 -10.77 -0.93
C VAL A 13 10.09 -11.58 0.31
N GLU A 14 9.62 -11.12 1.46
CA GLU A 14 9.82 -11.78 2.74
C GLU A 14 8.50 -12.10 3.40
N GLU A 15 8.49 -13.15 4.19
CA GLU A 15 7.40 -13.44 5.12
C GLU A 15 7.84 -13.13 6.54
N ILE A 16 6.91 -12.79 7.41
CA ILE A 16 7.19 -12.48 8.81
C ILE A 16 6.61 -13.59 9.66
N LEU A 17 7.49 -14.31 10.34
CA LEU A 17 7.09 -15.48 11.13
C LEU A 17 6.55 -15.07 12.52
N PRO A 18 5.90 -16.01 13.27
CA PRO A 18 5.03 -15.66 14.39
C PRO A 18 5.60 -14.70 15.43
N ARG A 19 6.82 -14.91 15.88
CA ARG A 19 7.42 -14.05 16.91
C ARG A 19 7.54 -12.61 16.44
N ARG A 20 8.11 -12.41 15.27
CA ARG A 20 8.32 -11.09 14.69
C ARG A 20 7.00 -10.46 14.25
N ALA A 21 6.10 -11.27 13.70
CA ALA A 21 4.77 -10.81 13.28
C ALA A 21 3.98 -10.23 14.47
N ARG A 22 4.07 -10.85 15.63
CA ARG A 22 3.42 -10.33 16.85
C ARG A 22 3.99 -8.97 17.24
N THR A 23 5.31 -8.81 17.19
CA THR A 23 5.97 -7.53 17.49
C THR A 23 5.56 -6.44 16.51
N VAL A 24 5.53 -6.76 15.22
CA VAL A 24 5.10 -5.83 14.17
C VAL A 24 3.64 -5.39 14.38
N GLU A 25 2.75 -6.34 14.66
CA GLU A 25 1.33 -6.01 14.88
C GLU A 25 1.12 -5.19 16.16
N ARG A 26 1.85 -5.46 17.22
CA ARG A 26 1.80 -4.64 18.43
C ARG A 26 2.24 -3.21 18.17
N LEU A 27 3.33 -3.04 17.43
CA LEU A 27 3.84 -1.72 17.06
C LEU A 27 2.82 -0.97 16.19
N ARG A 28 2.28 -1.65 15.19
CA ARG A 28 1.25 -1.11 14.32
C ARG A 28 0.05 -0.61 15.14
N ARG A 29 -0.44 -1.43 16.06
CA ARG A 29 -1.57 -1.09 16.93
C ARG A 29 -1.29 0.14 17.78
N ARG A 30 -0.11 0.19 18.40
CA ARG A 30 0.29 1.32 19.24
C ARG A 30 0.38 2.61 18.44
N LEU A 31 0.94 2.57 17.24
CA LEU A 31 1.05 3.75 16.38
C LEU A 31 -0.32 4.23 15.93
N LEU A 32 -1.21 3.33 15.51
CA LEU A 32 -2.57 3.71 15.10
C LEU A 32 -3.38 4.28 16.24
N ASP A 33 -3.26 3.71 17.44
CA ASP A 33 -3.94 4.26 18.63
C ASP A 33 -3.40 5.65 18.98
N LEU A 34 -2.10 5.87 18.82
CA LEU A 34 -1.50 7.19 19.02
C LEU A 34 -2.05 8.20 18.03
N TYR A 35 -2.12 7.84 16.74
CA TYR A 35 -2.66 8.72 15.71
C TYR A 35 -4.12 9.06 15.97
N ASP A 36 -4.92 8.06 16.37
CA ASP A 36 -6.32 8.27 16.73
C ASP A 36 -6.46 9.29 17.88
N SER A 37 -5.58 9.20 18.89
CA SER A 37 -5.58 10.14 20.03
C SER A 37 -5.28 11.59 19.60
N TRP A 38 -4.65 11.78 18.46
CA TRP A 38 -4.37 13.10 17.88
C TRP A 38 -5.43 13.54 16.85
N GLY A 39 -6.52 12.80 16.73
CA GLY A 39 -7.61 13.12 15.83
C GLY A 39 -7.39 12.68 14.38
N TYR A 40 -6.44 11.81 14.12
CA TYR A 40 -6.24 11.22 12.78
C TYR A 40 -7.23 10.08 12.58
N ARG A 41 -7.83 10.02 11.39
CA ARG A 41 -8.78 8.96 11.03
C ARG A 41 -8.09 7.93 10.15
N LEU A 42 -8.29 6.65 10.44
CA LEU A 42 -7.69 5.56 9.70
C LEU A 42 -8.37 5.37 8.35
N VAL A 43 -7.55 5.23 7.30
CA VAL A 43 -8.00 4.78 5.98
C VAL A 43 -7.22 3.53 5.60
N ILE A 44 -7.86 2.65 4.85
CA ILE A 44 -7.25 1.40 4.37
C ILE A 44 -7.41 1.36 2.84
N PRO A 45 -6.43 1.90 2.11
CA PRO A 45 -6.49 1.88 0.65
C PRO A 45 -6.31 0.46 0.11
N PRO A 46 -6.80 0.18 -1.11
CA PRO A 46 -6.60 -1.13 -1.73
C PRO A 46 -5.13 -1.36 -2.08
N LEU A 47 -4.69 -2.61 -2.00
CA LEU A 47 -3.32 -2.99 -2.33
C LEU A 47 -3.00 -2.76 -3.82
N VAL A 48 -4.00 -2.94 -4.68
CA VAL A 48 -3.89 -2.88 -6.13
C VAL A 48 -4.86 -1.85 -6.68
N GLU A 49 -4.40 -1.00 -7.57
CA GLU A 49 -5.23 -0.03 -8.29
C GLU A 49 -4.82 0.02 -9.75
N PHE A 50 -5.66 0.62 -10.61
CA PHE A 50 -5.23 0.93 -11.97
C PHE A 50 -4.05 1.90 -11.91
N THR A 51 -3.05 1.66 -12.76
CA THR A 51 -1.83 2.48 -12.75
C THR A 51 -2.12 3.95 -13.02
N GLU A 52 -3.16 4.24 -13.79
CA GLU A 52 -3.61 5.62 -14.05
C GLU A 52 -3.94 6.38 -12.76
N SER A 53 -4.57 5.70 -11.79
CA SER A 53 -4.90 6.32 -10.51
C SER A 53 -3.73 6.30 -9.53
N LEU A 54 -3.00 5.18 -9.51
CA LEU A 54 -1.93 4.94 -8.55
C LEU A 54 -0.73 5.87 -8.76
N LEU A 55 -0.46 6.24 -10.01
CA LEU A 55 0.75 6.97 -10.41
C LEU A 55 0.50 8.46 -10.71
N VAL A 56 -0.71 8.96 -10.50
CA VAL A 56 -1.04 10.37 -10.72
C VAL A 56 -0.15 11.25 -9.85
N GLY A 57 0.55 12.19 -10.49
CA GLY A 57 1.41 13.15 -9.79
C GLY A 57 2.72 12.58 -9.28
N LEU A 58 3.02 11.31 -9.57
CA LEU A 58 4.28 10.67 -9.17
C LEU A 58 5.31 10.78 -10.29
N GLY A 59 6.60 10.75 -9.90
CA GLY A 59 7.71 10.76 -10.85
C GLY A 59 7.89 9.43 -11.56
N GLU A 60 8.66 9.46 -12.66
CA GLU A 60 8.97 8.28 -13.46
C GLU A 60 9.66 7.18 -12.65
N ASP A 61 10.46 7.53 -11.66
CA ASP A 61 11.18 6.58 -10.81
C ASP A 61 10.22 5.64 -10.08
N LEU A 62 9.12 6.18 -9.55
CA LEU A 62 8.14 5.36 -8.85
C LEU A 62 7.33 4.49 -9.83
N ASP A 63 7.08 4.97 -11.05
CA ASP A 63 6.47 4.18 -12.12
C ASP A 63 7.33 2.96 -12.46
N LEU A 64 8.64 3.13 -12.56
CA LEU A 64 9.57 2.04 -12.83
C LEU A 64 9.63 1.02 -11.69
N LEU A 65 9.44 1.45 -10.44
CA LEU A 65 9.48 0.59 -9.27
C LEU A 65 8.15 -0.11 -8.99
N THR A 66 7.08 0.29 -9.67
CA THR A 66 5.75 -0.26 -9.43
C THR A 66 5.59 -1.62 -10.13
N PHE A 67 5.19 -2.61 -9.35
CA PHE A 67 4.83 -3.93 -9.86
C PHE A 67 3.54 -3.83 -10.66
N LYS A 68 3.55 -4.24 -11.92
CA LYS A 68 2.42 -4.10 -12.83
C LYS A 68 1.82 -5.44 -13.22
N LEU A 69 0.50 -5.46 -13.30
CA LEU A 69 -0.30 -6.62 -13.68
C LEU A 69 -1.29 -6.19 -14.78
N THR A 70 -1.79 -7.15 -15.53
CA THR A 70 -2.87 -6.89 -16.49
C THR A 70 -4.18 -7.41 -15.92
N ASP A 71 -5.18 -6.55 -15.86
CA ASP A 71 -6.54 -6.96 -15.52
C ASP A 71 -7.14 -7.74 -16.71
N GLN A 72 -7.39 -9.02 -16.50
CA GLN A 72 -7.89 -9.88 -17.56
C GLN A 72 -9.29 -9.50 -18.04
N LEU A 73 -10.09 -8.85 -17.20
CA LEU A 73 -11.46 -8.46 -17.55
C LEU A 73 -11.49 -7.19 -18.40
N SER A 74 -10.71 -6.18 -18.05
CA SER A 74 -10.72 -4.88 -18.74
C SER A 74 -9.58 -4.67 -19.71
N GLY A 75 -8.53 -5.46 -19.61
CA GLY A 75 -7.29 -5.26 -20.37
C GLY A 75 -6.44 -4.11 -19.86
N ARG A 76 -6.85 -3.42 -18.80
CA ARG A 76 -6.14 -2.28 -18.23
C ARG A 76 -4.97 -2.74 -17.37
N THR A 77 -3.98 -1.88 -17.20
CA THR A 77 -2.82 -2.16 -16.36
C THR A 77 -3.11 -1.80 -14.90
N LEU A 78 -2.84 -2.77 -14.02
CA LEU A 78 -2.91 -2.59 -12.57
C LEU A 78 -1.51 -2.46 -12.00
N GLY A 79 -1.39 -1.78 -10.87
CA GLY A 79 -0.15 -1.72 -10.11
C GLY A 79 -0.35 -2.16 -8.67
N VAL A 80 0.66 -2.83 -8.12
CA VAL A 80 0.73 -3.07 -6.69
C VAL A 80 1.47 -1.88 -6.07
N ARG A 81 0.89 -1.26 -5.07
CA ARG A 81 1.42 0.00 -4.53
C ARG A 81 2.85 -0.16 -4.01
N ALA A 82 3.71 0.80 -4.35
CA ALA A 82 5.05 0.95 -3.78
C ALA A 82 5.05 1.94 -2.60
N ASP A 83 4.04 2.80 -2.54
CA ASP A 83 3.83 3.79 -1.47
C ASP A 83 2.33 3.99 -1.28
N ILE A 84 1.89 4.13 -0.06
CA ILE A 84 0.48 4.33 0.29
C ILE A 84 0.08 5.81 0.17
N THR A 85 1.00 6.73 0.34
CA THR A 85 0.71 8.16 0.41
C THR A 85 -0.08 8.70 -0.80
N PRO A 86 0.23 8.34 -2.05
CA PRO A 86 -0.57 8.80 -3.20
C PRO A 86 -2.02 8.31 -3.16
N GLN A 87 -2.25 7.13 -2.64
CA GLN A 87 -3.61 6.59 -2.49
C GLN A 87 -4.40 7.40 -1.47
N VAL A 88 -3.77 7.82 -0.38
CA VAL A 88 -4.40 8.64 0.65
C VAL A 88 -4.74 10.01 0.11
N ALA A 89 -3.87 10.60 -0.71
CA ALA A 89 -4.16 11.86 -1.38
C ALA A 89 -5.38 11.75 -2.31
N ARG A 90 -5.50 10.64 -3.04
CA ARG A 90 -6.67 10.37 -3.87
C ARG A 90 -7.95 10.23 -3.03
N ILE A 91 -7.87 9.51 -1.91
CA ILE A 91 -9.01 9.33 -1.01
C ILE A 91 -9.49 10.68 -0.48
N ASP A 92 -8.56 11.54 -0.06
CA ASP A 92 -8.90 12.88 0.41
C ASP A 92 -9.58 13.72 -0.70
N ALA A 93 -9.03 13.69 -1.90
CA ALA A 93 -9.52 14.50 -3.01
C ALA A 93 -10.85 14.00 -3.58
N HIS A 94 -11.11 12.71 -3.59
CA HIS A 94 -12.24 12.11 -4.32
C HIS A 94 -13.20 11.33 -3.45
N SER A 95 -12.71 10.39 -2.64
CA SER A 95 -13.60 9.49 -1.90
C SER A 95 -14.24 10.18 -0.69
N LEU A 96 -13.49 11.00 0.02
CA LEU A 96 -14.00 11.78 1.15
C LEU A 96 -14.51 13.15 0.71
N ALA A 97 -13.70 13.87 -0.07
CA ALA A 97 -14.04 15.19 -0.63
C ALA A 97 -14.65 16.15 0.41
N GLU A 98 -14.10 16.16 1.62
CA GLU A 98 -14.53 17.00 2.73
C GLU A 98 -13.85 18.37 2.67
N ASP A 99 -14.57 19.42 3.04
CA ASP A 99 -13.99 20.76 3.16
C ASP A 99 -13.17 20.90 4.45
N GLY A 100 -12.16 21.77 4.40
CA GLY A 100 -11.33 22.07 5.55
C GLY A 100 -10.15 21.14 5.71
N ILE A 101 -9.64 21.07 6.94
CA ILE A 101 -8.46 20.27 7.26
C ILE A 101 -8.89 18.82 7.50
N THR A 102 -8.27 17.91 6.77
CA THR A 102 -8.47 16.47 6.92
C THR A 102 -7.19 15.83 7.45
N ARG A 103 -7.32 15.05 8.53
CA ARG A 103 -6.20 14.31 9.12
C ARG A 103 -6.44 12.82 8.95
N LEU A 104 -5.60 12.18 8.15
CA LEU A 104 -5.71 10.75 7.86
C LEU A 104 -4.44 10.03 8.26
N CYS A 105 -4.57 8.78 8.65
CA CYS A 105 -3.43 7.92 8.94
C CYS A 105 -3.64 6.56 8.28
N TYR A 106 -2.55 5.83 8.13
CA TYR A 106 -2.55 4.55 7.47
C TYR A 106 -1.34 3.72 7.90
N ALA A 107 -1.48 2.42 7.82
CA ALA A 107 -0.39 1.48 8.01
C ALA A 107 -0.71 0.24 7.19
N GLY A 108 0.19 -0.17 6.32
CA GLY A 108 -0.04 -1.29 5.44
C GLY A 108 1.22 -1.72 4.72
N SER A 109 1.10 -2.79 3.96
CA SER A 109 2.21 -3.35 3.19
C SER A 109 2.36 -2.66 1.84
N THR A 110 3.59 -2.57 1.38
CA THR A 110 3.94 -2.09 0.04
C THR A 110 4.94 -3.05 -0.61
N LEU A 111 5.10 -2.93 -1.90
CA LEU A 111 6.16 -3.64 -2.61
C LEU A 111 7.29 -2.72 -3.01
#